data_d8285da488087d68a146678208f753e0
#
_entry.id   d8285da488087d68a146678208f753e0
#
_cell.length_a   1.000
_cell.length_b   1.000
_cell.length_c   1.000
_cell.angle_alpha   90.00
_cell.angle_beta   90.00
_cell.angle_gamma   90.00
#
_symmetry.space_group_name_H-M   'P 1'
#
loop_
_entity.id
_entity.type
_entity.pdbx_description
1 polymer ?
#
loop_
_entity_poly.entity_id
_entity_poly.type
_entity_poly.pdbx_seq_one_letter_code
_entity_poly.pdbx_strand_id
1 'polypeptide(L)'
;MPEYKKRELKFIGSALKDLKQFPGKVKREVGFDLDMVQSGETPATAKSLTGLSGVMELVERYNKDTYRAVYVANIGGVVYVLHCFKKKSKQGIKTPKEDIDLIRQRLRQAKEEEKRS
;
A
#
# COMPACT_ATOMS: atom_id res chain seq x y z
N MET A 1 6.93 -14.73 -27.90
CA MET A 1 7.31 -13.96 -26.74
C MET A 1 6.13 -13.81 -25.80
N PRO A 2 6.25 -14.26 -24.56
CA PRO A 2 5.12 -14.10 -23.64
C PRO A 2 4.87 -12.62 -23.37
N GLU A 3 3.62 -12.23 -23.46
CA GLU A 3 3.23 -10.89 -23.13
C GLU A 3 3.38 -10.68 -21.63
N TYR A 4 3.95 -9.55 -21.26
CA TYR A 4 4.05 -9.18 -19.87
C TYR A 4 2.69 -8.80 -19.34
N LYS A 5 2.22 -9.53 -18.34
CA LYS A 5 0.89 -9.30 -17.79
C LYS A 5 0.99 -8.59 -16.44
N LYS A 6 0.38 -7.40 -16.36
CA LYS A 6 0.30 -6.67 -15.12
C LYS A 6 -0.49 -7.46 -14.09
N ARG A 7 -0.03 -7.41 -12.84
CA ARG A 7 -0.78 -8.00 -11.74
C ARG A 7 -2.04 -7.18 -11.50
N GLU A 8 -3.09 -7.85 -11.06
CA GLU A 8 -4.32 -7.19 -10.69
C GLU A 8 -4.09 -6.35 -9.43
N LEU A 9 -4.79 -5.22 -9.32
CA LEU A 9 -4.71 -4.32 -8.17
C LEU A 9 -6.06 -4.33 -7.46
N LYS A 10 -6.05 -4.66 -6.16
CA LYS A 10 -7.26 -4.67 -5.35
C LYS A 10 -7.05 -3.85 -4.09
N PHE A 11 -8.11 -3.25 -3.59
CA PHE A 11 -8.08 -2.45 -2.37
C PHE A 11 -8.95 -3.11 -1.31
N ILE A 12 -8.44 -3.19 -0.08
CA ILE A 12 -9.16 -3.78 1.03
C ILE A 12 -9.80 -2.68 1.88
N GLY A 13 -11.05 -2.89 2.29
CA GLY A 13 -11.75 -1.96 3.15
C GLY A 13 -11.85 -0.57 2.54
N SER A 14 -11.53 0.44 3.31
CA SER A 14 -11.62 1.84 2.87
C SER A 14 -10.36 2.34 2.17
N ALA A 15 -9.41 1.46 1.84
CA ALA A 15 -8.12 1.91 1.33
C ALA A 15 -8.22 2.80 0.08
N LEU A 16 -9.09 2.44 -0.86
CA LEU A 16 -9.27 3.25 -2.08
C LEU A 16 -9.91 4.59 -1.76
N LYS A 17 -10.93 4.58 -0.93
CA LYS A 17 -11.61 5.81 -0.53
C LYS A 17 -10.61 6.76 0.14
N ASP A 18 -9.77 6.23 1.02
CA ASP A 18 -8.77 7.02 1.72
C ASP A 18 -7.70 7.55 0.78
N LEU A 19 -7.25 6.73 -0.18
CA LEU A 19 -6.30 7.19 -1.18
C LEU A 19 -6.87 8.36 -1.99
N LYS A 20 -8.15 8.29 -2.33
CA LYS A 20 -8.79 9.37 -3.09
C LYS A 20 -8.83 10.70 -2.34
N GLN A 21 -8.68 10.67 -1.02
CA GLN A 21 -8.64 11.88 -0.19
C GLN A 21 -7.26 12.54 -0.15
N PHE A 22 -6.23 11.88 -0.66
CA PHE A 22 -4.88 12.45 -0.68
C PHE A 22 -4.82 13.65 -1.63
N PRO A 23 -3.89 14.60 -1.38
CA PRO A 23 -3.68 15.69 -2.34
C PRO A 23 -3.39 15.13 -3.73
N GLY A 24 -3.80 15.87 -4.76
CA GLY A 24 -3.66 15.40 -6.14
C GLY A 24 -2.27 14.94 -6.51
N LYS A 25 -1.24 15.69 -6.08
CA LYS A 25 0.14 15.32 -6.37
C LYS A 25 0.51 13.99 -5.72
N VAL A 26 0.17 13.82 -4.44
CA VAL A 26 0.46 12.60 -3.70
C VAL A 26 -0.28 11.41 -4.31
N LYS A 27 -1.54 11.62 -4.65
CA LYS A 27 -2.37 10.59 -5.25
C LYS A 27 -1.77 10.08 -6.57
N ARG A 28 -1.26 11.00 -7.40
CA ARG A 28 -0.63 10.64 -8.66
C ARG A 28 0.67 9.85 -8.44
N GLU A 29 1.47 10.28 -7.47
CA GLU A 29 2.73 9.60 -7.15
C GLU A 29 2.47 8.18 -6.64
N VAL A 30 1.50 8.03 -5.73
CA VAL A 30 1.14 6.71 -5.23
C VAL A 30 0.60 5.84 -6.36
N GLY A 31 -0.25 6.41 -7.22
CA GLY A 31 -0.79 5.68 -8.36
C GLY A 31 0.30 5.19 -9.31
N PHE A 32 1.28 6.05 -9.59
CA PHE A 32 2.43 5.69 -10.42
C PHE A 32 3.23 4.56 -9.78
N ASP A 33 3.48 4.67 -8.47
CA ASP A 33 4.23 3.64 -7.75
C ASP A 33 3.48 2.31 -7.73
N LEU A 34 2.17 2.34 -7.54
CA LEU A 34 1.37 1.11 -7.57
C LEU A 34 1.41 0.47 -8.96
N ASP A 35 1.44 1.27 -10.00
CA ASP A 35 1.59 0.75 -11.37
C ASP A 35 2.91 0.00 -11.52
N MET A 36 3.98 0.55 -10.97
CA MET A 36 5.28 -0.13 -10.97
C MET A 36 5.21 -1.45 -10.22
N VAL A 37 4.55 -1.47 -9.06
CA VAL A 37 4.39 -2.69 -8.27
C VAL A 37 3.63 -3.75 -9.07
N GLN A 38 2.58 -3.35 -9.79
CA GLN A 38 1.84 -4.26 -10.65
C GLN A 38 2.71 -4.85 -11.74
N SER A 39 3.73 -4.12 -12.15
CA SER A 39 4.68 -4.58 -13.17
C SER A 39 5.84 -5.38 -12.58
N GLY A 40 5.79 -5.71 -11.30
CA GLY A 40 6.83 -6.51 -10.66
C GLY A 40 8.02 -5.72 -10.17
N GLU A 41 7.95 -4.39 -10.22
CA GLU A 41 9.05 -3.53 -9.79
C GLU A 41 8.83 -3.05 -8.37
N THR A 42 9.92 -2.63 -7.72
CA THR A 42 9.86 -2.06 -6.38
C THR A 42 10.18 -0.57 -6.49
N PRO A 43 9.21 0.31 -6.23
CA PRO A 43 9.47 1.75 -6.30
C PRO A 43 10.51 2.19 -5.27
N ALA A 44 11.24 3.26 -5.62
CA ALA A 44 12.24 3.81 -4.71
C ALA A 44 11.65 4.28 -3.39
N THR A 45 10.37 4.65 -3.38
CA THR A 45 9.66 5.09 -2.20
C THR A 45 9.20 3.94 -1.30
N ALA A 46 9.31 2.70 -1.77
CA ALA A 46 8.82 1.54 -1.03
C ALA A 46 9.78 1.15 0.09
N LYS A 47 9.22 0.85 1.25
CA LYS A 47 9.95 0.37 2.41
C LYS A 47 9.23 -0.81 3.01
N SER A 48 9.99 -1.74 3.61
CA SER A 48 9.38 -2.84 4.34
C SER A 48 8.71 -2.31 5.60
N LEU A 49 7.52 -2.80 5.89
CA LEU A 49 6.84 -2.42 7.13
C LEU A 49 7.32 -3.31 8.25
N THR A 50 7.93 -2.69 9.27
CA THR A 50 8.50 -3.42 10.40
C THR A 50 7.43 -4.24 11.12
N GLY A 51 7.73 -5.51 11.36
CA GLY A 51 6.85 -6.40 12.11
C GLY A 51 5.83 -7.15 11.29
N LEU A 52 5.76 -6.90 9.99
CA LEU A 52 4.81 -7.59 9.10
C LEU A 52 5.55 -8.07 7.85
N SER A 53 5.91 -9.34 7.83
CA SER A 53 6.66 -9.92 6.73
C SER A 53 5.91 -9.80 5.40
N GLY A 54 6.63 -9.34 4.37
CA GLY A 54 6.06 -9.23 3.03
C GLY A 54 5.20 -8.01 2.80
N VAL A 55 4.96 -7.21 3.83
CA VAL A 55 4.14 -6.00 3.72
C VAL A 55 5.07 -4.81 3.50
N MET A 56 4.71 -3.99 2.51
CA MET A 56 5.50 -2.83 2.12
C MET A 56 4.68 -1.56 2.30
N GLU A 57 5.36 -0.43 2.40
CA GLU A 57 4.67 0.86 2.40
C GLU A 57 5.34 1.81 1.42
N LEU A 58 4.50 2.53 0.68
CA LEU A 58 4.94 3.63 -0.16
C LEU A 58 4.85 4.90 0.69
N VAL A 59 5.95 5.66 0.74
CA VAL A 59 6.04 6.84 1.60
C VAL A 59 6.23 8.08 0.74
N GLU A 60 5.29 9.01 0.82
CA GLU A 60 5.35 10.27 0.08
C GLU A 60 5.25 11.44 1.05
N ARG A 61 6.14 12.41 0.90
CA ARG A 61 6.14 13.62 1.74
C ARG A 61 5.60 14.79 0.94
N TYR A 62 4.68 15.54 1.56
CA TYR A 62 4.07 16.68 0.92
C TYR A 62 3.55 17.66 1.98
N ASN A 63 3.95 18.92 1.89
CA ASN A 63 3.52 19.97 2.82
C ASN A 63 3.65 19.58 4.29
N LYS A 64 4.84 19.09 4.67
CA LYS A 64 5.18 18.72 6.04
C LYS A 64 4.44 17.48 6.57
N ASP A 65 3.59 16.89 5.76
CA ASP A 65 2.92 15.64 6.12
C ASP A 65 3.54 14.48 5.37
N THR A 66 3.39 13.28 5.94
CA THR A 66 3.84 12.06 5.30
C THR A 66 2.61 11.22 4.98
N TYR A 67 2.49 10.83 3.71
CA TYR A 67 1.38 10.00 3.23
C TYR A 67 1.90 8.60 2.99
N ARG A 68 1.17 7.61 3.45
CA ARG A 68 1.59 6.22 3.33
C ARG A 68 0.51 5.38 2.68
N ALA A 69 0.94 4.50 1.77
CA ALA A 69 0.06 3.51 1.16
C ALA A 69 0.71 2.15 1.40
N VAL A 70 0.04 1.31 2.18
CA VAL A 70 0.55 0.01 2.60
C VAL A 70 -0.01 -1.06 1.68
N TYR A 71 0.88 -1.91 1.16
CA TYR A 71 0.48 -2.92 0.19
C TYR A 71 1.24 -4.22 0.39
N VAL A 72 0.71 -5.27 -0.21
CA VAL A 72 1.38 -6.56 -0.29
C VAL A 72 1.24 -7.05 -1.74
N ALA A 73 2.31 -7.63 -2.28
CA ALA A 73 2.35 -8.02 -3.69
C ALA A 73 2.59 -9.51 -3.91
N ASN A 74 2.58 -10.31 -2.84
CA ASN A 74 2.91 -11.71 -2.93
C ASN A 74 1.75 -12.66 -2.58
N ILE A 75 0.52 -12.18 -2.72
CA ILE A 75 -0.66 -13.00 -2.44
C ILE A 75 -1.36 -13.28 -3.76
N GLY A 76 -1.21 -14.52 -4.26
CA GLY A 76 -1.91 -14.96 -5.48
C GLY A 76 -1.61 -14.17 -6.73
N GLY A 77 -0.47 -13.50 -6.80
CA GLY A 77 -0.15 -12.67 -7.98
C GLY A 77 -0.95 -11.38 -8.06
N VAL A 78 -1.61 -11.01 -6.98
CA VAL A 78 -2.42 -9.79 -6.90
C VAL A 78 -1.72 -8.79 -5.98
N VAL A 79 -1.81 -7.51 -6.30
CA VAL A 79 -1.34 -6.44 -5.42
C VAL A 79 -2.53 -5.97 -4.60
N TYR A 80 -2.44 -6.13 -3.29
CA TYR A 80 -3.50 -5.68 -2.38
C TYR A 80 -3.04 -4.44 -1.64
N VAL A 81 -3.79 -3.36 -1.78
CA VAL A 81 -3.56 -2.14 -0.99
C VAL A 81 -4.40 -2.28 0.28
N LEU A 82 -3.72 -2.29 1.41
CA LEU A 82 -4.34 -2.59 2.70
C LEU A 82 -4.80 -1.34 3.45
N HIS A 83 -4.04 -0.24 3.34
CA HIS A 83 -4.33 0.95 4.12
C HIS A 83 -3.63 2.16 3.53
N CYS A 84 -4.33 3.28 3.45
CA CYS A 84 -3.78 4.56 3.00
C CYS A 84 -4.08 5.60 4.07
N PHE A 85 -3.04 6.28 4.56
CA PHE A 85 -3.24 7.22 5.66
C PHE A 85 -2.18 8.31 5.64
N LYS A 86 -2.51 9.42 6.29
CA LYS A 86 -1.62 10.55 6.46
C LYS A 86 -1.07 10.54 7.88
N LYS A 87 0.23 10.80 8.00
CA LYS A 87 0.89 10.89 9.30
C LYS A 87 1.58 12.24 9.41
N LYS A 88 1.31 12.96 10.49
CA LYS A 88 1.97 14.24 10.73
C LYS A 88 3.43 14.02 11.09
N SER A 89 4.30 14.87 10.55
CA SER A 89 5.75 14.71 10.69
C SER A 89 6.25 14.76 12.14
N LYS A 90 5.48 15.32 13.05
CA LYS A 90 5.87 15.44 14.45
C LYS A 90 5.81 14.14 15.25
N GLN A 91 5.24 13.09 14.70
CA GLN A 91 4.96 11.87 15.45
C GLN A 91 5.97 10.76 15.22
N GLY A 92 7.16 11.11 14.78
CA GLY A 92 8.19 10.13 14.54
C GLY A 92 7.95 9.31 13.28
N ILE A 93 8.84 8.34 13.05
CA ILE A 93 8.83 7.56 11.80
C ILE A 93 8.07 6.25 11.87
N LYS A 94 7.72 5.82 13.09
CA LYS A 94 7.01 4.54 13.24
C LYS A 94 5.55 4.67 12.90
N THR A 95 5.02 3.64 12.26
CA THR A 95 3.59 3.54 12.00
C THR A 95 2.86 3.32 13.32
N PRO A 96 1.81 4.12 13.63
CA PRO A 96 1.09 3.96 14.89
C PRO A 96 0.48 2.58 15.05
N LYS A 97 0.35 2.14 16.29
CA LYS A 97 -0.18 0.81 16.59
C LYS A 97 -1.57 0.59 16.00
N GLU A 98 -2.42 1.60 16.06
CA GLU A 98 -3.78 1.51 15.51
C GLU A 98 -3.75 1.17 14.02
N ASP A 99 -2.84 1.80 13.30
CA ASP A 99 -2.70 1.53 11.86
C ASP A 99 -2.10 0.14 11.64
N ILE A 100 -1.13 -0.27 12.45
CA ILE A 100 -0.56 -1.61 12.35
C ILE A 100 -1.63 -2.67 12.57
N ASP A 101 -2.47 -2.49 13.58
CA ASP A 101 -3.54 -3.45 13.89
C ASP A 101 -4.54 -3.55 12.72
N LEU A 102 -4.89 -2.40 12.14
CA LEU A 102 -5.80 -2.38 10.99
C LEU A 102 -5.16 -3.06 9.77
N ILE A 103 -3.88 -2.77 9.53
CA ILE A 103 -3.14 -3.39 8.43
C ILE A 103 -3.11 -4.90 8.59
N ARG A 104 -2.83 -5.37 9.81
CA ARG A 104 -2.78 -6.79 10.12
C ARG A 104 -4.13 -7.46 9.85
N GLN A 105 -5.21 -6.80 10.25
CA GLN A 105 -6.56 -7.30 10.01
C GLN A 105 -6.86 -7.38 8.51
N ARG A 106 -6.51 -6.33 7.77
CA ARG A 106 -6.77 -6.29 6.34
C ARG A 106 -5.88 -7.25 5.56
N LEU A 107 -4.68 -7.53 6.06
CA LEU A 107 -3.83 -8.57 5.48
C LEU A 107 -4.53 -9.93 5.55
N ARG A 108 -5.14 -10.24 6.70
CA ARG A 108 -5.92 -11.46 6.83
C ARG A 108 -7.09 -11.48 5.86
N GLN A 109 -7.77 -10.35 5.69
CA GLN A 109 -8.87 -10.25 4.73
C GLN A 109 -8.40 -10.51 3.30
N ALA A 110 -7.24 -9.97 2.93
CA ALA A 110 -6.68 -10.19 1.59
C ALA A 110 -6.39 -11.67 1.35
N LYS A 111 -5.80 -12.34 2.33
CA LYS A 111 -5.51 -13.76 2.24
C LYS A 111 -6.78 -14.61 2.13
N GLU A 112 -7.82 -14.23 2.87
CA GLU A 112 -9.10 -14.91 2.80
C GLU A 112 -9.76 -14.72 1.45
N GLU A 113 -9.72 -13.50 0.91
CA GLU A 113 -10.29 -13.21 -0.38
C GLU A 113 -9.61 -14.02 -1.47
N GLU A 114 -8.30 -14.15 -1.41
CA GLU A 114 -7.55 -14.91 -2.39
C GLU A 114 -7.91 -16.40 -2.34
N LYS A 115 -8.16 -16.94 -1.19
CA LYS A 115 -8.58 -18.34 -1.06
C LYS A 115 -9.93 -18.61 -1.69
N ARG A 116 -10.78 -17.60 -1.80
CA ARG A 116 -12.12 -17.75 -2.38
C ARG A 116 -12.15 -17.61 -3.89
N SER A 117 -11.10 -17.08 -4.47
CA SER A 117 -11.07 -16.82 -5.92
C SER A 117 -10.61 -18.01 -6.74
#